data_e516bbf707337658a7f7b7ee28506259
#
_entry.id   e516bbf707337658a7f7b7ee28506259
#
_cell.length_a   1.000
_cell.length_b   1.000
_cell.length_c   1.000
_cell.angle_alpha   90.00
_cell.angle_beta   90.00
_cell.angle_gamma   90.00
#
_symmetry.space_group_name_H-M   'P 1'
#
loop_
_entity.id
_entity.type
_entity.pdbx_description
1 polymer ?
#
loop_
_entity_poly.entity_id
_entity_poly.type
_entity_poly.pdbx_seq_one_letter_code
_entity_poly.pdbx_strand_id
1 'polypeptide(L)'
;MQNRLMDATIALLITLASSSVAFAQNGQRAPQKGAARTASSKPFDPHDLSGFWDITNIGLPRGALNATSNNRPPMTPEGLEKFRKTKAGNDAKALSNGVYPEKDWNDPIRWCDPTGFPRILWNPTPAGMRFAQASDEVIQFFQNNRAWRDIWTDGRKLPNEDAESRWYGYAVGHWEGDTFVVNSNNFTDTTWLDQYGSPHSDQMTVEERYRRVAYDRLEMVLNITDPTTYAGTWKGDKKIFRLVEKPTRSGFGDFPEDICVWSETKREIHE
;
A
#
# COMPACT_ATOMS: atom_id res chain seq x y z
N MET A 1 67.66 59.10 -46.84
CA MET A 1 66.80 58.40 -47.82
C MET A 1 65.76 57.60 -47.07
N GLN A 2 64.57 58.07 -47.20
CA GLN A 2 63.42 57.61 -46.38
C GLN A 2 62.80 56.33 -46.92
N ASN A 3 62.59 55.34 -46.09
CA ASN A 3 61.71 54.27 -46.38
C ASN A 3 60.59 54.29 -45.37
N ARG A 4 59.37 54.46 -45.85
CA ARG A 4 58.16 54.39 -45.11
C ARG A 4 57.73 52.92 -45.06
N LEU A 5 57.60 52.39 -43.87
CA LEU A 5 56.93 51.12 -43.58
C LEU A 5 55.46 51.42 -43.34
N MET A 6 54.60 50.78 -44.11
CA MET A 6 53.15 50.79 -43.89
C MET A 6 52.79 49.68 -42.89
N ASP A 7 52.25 50.07 -41.75
CA ASP A 7 51.67 49.16 -40.77
C ASP A 7 50.29 48.75 -41.25
N ALA A 8 50.10 47.43 -41.48
CA ALA A 8 48.85 46.83 -41.74
C ALA A 8 48.32 46.20 -40.42
N THR A 9 47.40 46.90 -39.78
CA THR A 9 46.68 46.37 -38.59
C THR A 9 45.62 45.45 -39.07
N ILE A 10 45.80 44.14 -38.76
CA ILE A 10 44.77 43.09 -38.93
C ILE A 10 43.89 43.12 -37.70
N ALA A 11 42.63 43.57 -37.82
CA ALA A 11 41.63 43.48 -36.80
C ALA A 11 41.02 42.05 -36.78
N LEU A 12 41.35 41.27 -35.76
CA LEU A 12 40.82 39.99 -35.55
C LEU A 12 39.46 40.14 -34.83
N LEU A 13 38.34 39.96 -35.56
CA LEU A 13 36.98 39.91 -35.01
C LEU A 13 36.76 38.52 -34.36
N ILE A 14 36.87 38.46 -33.05
CA ILE A 14 36.47 37.30 -32.27
C ILE A 14 34.97 37.39 -32.05
N THR A 15 34.21 36.61 -32.81
CA THR A 15 32.78 36.39 -32.55
C THR A 15 32.65 35.40 -31.40
N LEU A 16 32.31 35.89 -30.19
CA LEU A 16 31.88 35.06 -29.08
C LEU A 16 30.51 34.48 -29.42
N ALA A 17 30.47 33.22 -29.80
CA ALA A 17 29.24 32.44 -29.81
C ALA A 17 28.87 32.11 -28.37
N SER A 18 27.95 32.87 -27.79
CA SER A 18 27.31 32.55 -26.51
C SER A 18 26.37 31.38 -26.69
N SER A 19 26.86 30.16 -26.44
CA SER A 19 26.03 28.98 -26.31
C SER A 19 25.21 29.09 -25.01
N SER A 20 23.97 29.50 -25.16
CA SER A 20 22.96 29.45 -24.08
C SER A 20 22.71 28.00 -23.75
N VAL A 21 23.31 27.51 -22.66
CA VAL A 21 22.92 26.23 -22.05
C VAL A 21 21.53 26.43 -21.43
N ALA A 22 20.50 25.99 -22.14
CA ALA A 22 19.17 25.93 -21.62
C ALA A 22 19.16 24.84 -20.51
N PHE A 23 19.26 25.27 -19.27
CA PHE A 23 18.88 24.41 -18.14
C PHE A 23 17.42 24.07 -18.32
N ALA A 24 17.13 22.82 -18.69
CA ALA A 24 15.80 22.28 -18.61
C ALA A 24 15.39 22.33 -17.13
N GLN A 25 14.59 23.33 -16.76
CA GLN A 25 13.89 23.35 -15.50
C GLN A 25 13.01 22.11 -15.50
N ASN A 26 13.40 21.13 -14.69
CA ASN A 26 12.51 20.05 -14.29
C ASN A 26 11.30 20.70 -13.62
N GLY A 27 10.28 21.03 -14.40
CA GLY A 27 9.00 21.49 -13.92
C GLY A 27 8.44 20.39 -13.02
N GLN A 28 8.56 20.60 -11.72
CA GLN A 28 7.75 19.87 -10.76
C GLN A 28 6.30 20.08 -11.20
N ARG A 29 5.75 19.07 -11.87
CA ARG A 29 4.30 19.01 -12.13
C ARG A 29 3.64 19.08 -10.77
N ALA A 30 3.00 20.21 -10.48
CA ALA A 30 2.08 20.32 -9.35
C ALA A 30 1.16 19.08 -9.37
N PRO A 31 0.87 18.45 -8.22
CA PRO A 31 -0.03 17.32 -8.17
C PRO A 31 -1.36 17.78 -8.77
N GLN A 32 -1.68 17.30 -9.95
CA GLN A 32 -3.01 17.49 -10.53
C GLN A 32 -3.98 16.91 -9.48
N LYS A 33 -4.80 17.77 -8.89
CA LYS A 33 -6.00 17.36 -8.16
C LYS A 33 -6.78 16.47 -9.13
N GLY A 34 -6.67 15.16 -8.97
CA GLY A 34 -7.38 14.20 -9.79
C GLY A 34 -8.86 14.54 -9.70
N ALA A 35 -9.42 15.06 -10.77
CA ALA A 35 -10.88 15.22 -10.87
C ALA A 35 -11.48 13.85 -10.51
N ALA A 36 -12.39 13.82 -9.55
CA ALA A 36 -13.09 12.62 -9.15
C ALA A 36 -13.76 12.07 -10.42
N ARG A 37 -13.17 11.03 -11.02
CA ARG A 37 -13.76 10.40 -12.21
C ARG A 37 -15.12 9.88 -11.79
N THR A 38 -16.13 10.29 -12.52
CA THR A 38 -17.49 9.79 -12.35
C THR A 38 -17.45 8.26 -12.46
N ALA A 39 -18.16 7.58 -11.57
CA ALA A 39 -18.30 6.13 -11.63
C ALA A 39 -18.91 5.70 -12.98
N SER A 40 -18.51 4.52 -13.47
CA SER A 40 -19.02 3.99 -14.74
C SER A 40 -20.52 3.73 -14.66
N SER A 41 -21.25 4.07 -15.72
CA SER A 41 -22.68 3.74 -15.87
C SER A 41 -22.92 2.34 -16.48
N LYS A 42 -21.87 1.54 -16.71
CA LYS A 42 -22.01 0.16 -17.21
C LYS A 42 -22.81 -0.67 -16.20
N PRO A 43 -23.71 -1.56 -16.67
CA PRO A 43 -24.37 -2.54 -15.80
C PRO A 43 -23.34 -3.41 -15.06
N PHE A 44 -23.65 -3.77 -13.84
CA PHE A 44 -22.81 -4.67 -13.02
C PHE A 44 -23.69 -5.47 -12.05
N ASP A 45 -23.16 -6.59 -11.58
CA ASP A 45 -23.71 -7.36 -10.47
C ASP A 45 -23.00 -6.89 -9.18
N PRO A 46 -23.71 -6.40 -8.17
CA PRO A 46 -23.08 -6.01 -6.90
C PRO A 46 -22.42 -7.19 -6.14
N HIS A 47 -22.85 -8.43 -6.44
CA HIS A 47 -22.27 -9.64 -5.84
C HIS A 47 -21.08 -10.20 -6.63
N ASP A 48 -20.78 -9.68 -7.81
CA ASP A 48 -19.57 -10.05 -8.56
C ASP A 48 -18.41 -9.15 -8.15
N LEU A 49 -17.50 -9.64 -7.31
CA LEU A 49 -16.27 -8.97 -6.92
C LEU A 49 -15.09 -9.29 -7.86
N SER A 50 -15.28 -10.17 -8.84
CA SER A 50 -14.22 -10.61 -9.74
C SER A 50 -13.53 -9.46 -10.44
N GLY A 51 -12.23 -9.59 -10.66
CA GLY A 51 -11.42 -8.61 -11.37
C GLY A 51 -10.25 -8.08 -10.56
N PHE A 52 -9.45 -7.26 -11.22
CA PHE A 52 -8.30 -6.58 -10.62
C PHE A 52 -8.72 -5.21 -10.10
N TRP A 53 -8.48 -4.97 -8.82
CA TRP A 53 -8.82 -3.76 -8.11
C TRP A 53 -7.57 -3.04 -7.62
N ASP A 54 -7.40 -1.79 -8.02
CA ASP A 54 -6.31 -0.93 -7.58
C ASP A 54 -6.83 0.14 -6.61
N ILE A 55 -6.09 0.41 -5.55
CA ILE A 55 -6.47 1.42 -4.55
C ILE A 55 -6.32 2.83 -5.12
N THR A 56 -7.37 3.62 -5.03
CA THR A 56 -7.44 4.96 -5.63
C THR A 56 -7.59 6.09 -4.63
N ASN A 57 -7.58 5.82 -3.35
CA ASN A 57 -7.64 6.87 -2.32
C ASN A 57 -6.37 7.71 -2.38
N ILE A 58 -6.30 8.54 -3.41
CA ILE A 58 -5.23 9.51 -3.60
C ILE A 58 -5.45 10.62 -2.58
N GLY A 59 -4.57 10.76 -1.63
CA GLY A 59 -4.66 11.79 -0.58
C GLY A 59 -4.52 11.24 0.84
N LEU A 60 -4.68 9.92 1.00
CA LEU A 60 -4.26 9.25 2.22
C LEU A 60 -2.76 8.96 2.15
N PRO A 61 -2.02 9.01 3.27
CA PRO A 61 -0.69 8.43 3.31
C PRO A 61 -0.81 6.97 2.85
N ARG A 62 -0.16 6.62 1.76
CA ARG A 62 -0.07 5.22 1.33
C ARG A 62 0.53 4.43 2.49
N GLY A 63 0.06 3.21 2.70
CA GLY A 63 0.58 2.35 3.73
C GLY A 63 0.02 2.59 5.14
N ALA A 64 -1.07 3.33 5.28
CA ALA A 64 -1.76 3.53 6.55
C ALA A 64 -3.23 3.07 6.50
N LEU A 65 -3.74 2.61 7.64
CA LEU A 65 -5.17 2.29 7.78
C LEU A 65 -6.03 3.55 7.68
N ASN A 66 -5.54 4.66 8.21
CA ASN A 66 -6.22 5.95 8.24
C ASN A 66 -5.33 7.07 7.66
N ALA A 67 -5.97 8.14 7.20
CA ALA A 67 -5.29 9.35 6.70
C ALA A 67 -4.49 10.06 7.80
N THR A 68 -4.95 9.96 9.03
CA THR A 68 -4.34 10.60 10.20
C THR A 68 -4.30 9.62 11.38
N SER A 69 -3.42 9.88 12.35
CA SER A 69 -3.38 9.12 13.60
C SER A 69 -4.62 9.30 14.48
N ASN A 70 -5.50 10.25 14.17
CA ASN A 70 -6.61 10.63 15.05
C ASN A 70 -7.65 9.52 15.24
N ASN A 71 -7.75 8.58 14.30
CA ASN A 71 -8.68 7.45 14.39
C ASN A 71 -8.05 6.21 15.04
N ARG A 72 -6.74 6.22 15.30
CA ARG A 72 -6.10 5.13 16.03
C ARG A 72 -6.51 5.20 17.50
N PRO A 73 -7.13 4.14 18.07
CA PRO A 73 -7.46 4.12 19.48
C PRO A 73 -6.19 4.27 20.34
N PRO A 74 -6.32 4.74 21.58
CA PRO A 74 -5.21 4.69 22.52
C PRO A 74 -4.67 3.27 22.62
N MET A 75 -3.36 3.12 22.62
CA MET A 75 -2.73 1.84 22.86
C MET A 75 -2.79 1.49 24.35
N THR A 76 -2.93 0.22 24.65
CA THR A 76 -2.72 -0.33 25.98
C THR A 76 -1.26 -0.16 26.41
N PRO A 77 -0.90 -0.38 27.68
CA PRO A 77 0.51 -0.42 28.10
C PRO A 77 1.34 -1.43 27.29
N GLU A 78 0.78 -2.60 26.99
CA GLU A 78 1.44 -3.64 26.19
C GLU A 78 1.60 -3.22 24.73
N GLY A 79 0.56 -2.66 24.13
CA GLY A 79 0.62 -2.11 22.77
C GLY A 79 1.65 -0.99 22.64
N LEU A 80 1.73 -0.10 23.64
CA LEU A 80 2.75 0.95 23.70
C LEU A 80 4.15 0.38 23.81
N GLU A 81 4.35 -0.68 24.58
CA GLU A 81 5.66 -1.34 24.70
C GLU A 81 6.10 -1.95 23.36
N LYS A 82 5.19 -2.66 22.67
CA LYS A 82 5.43 -3.18 21.31
C LYS A 82 5.76 -2.03 20.35
N PHE A 83 4.95 -0.95 20.36
CA PHE A 83 5.15 0.19 19.46
C PHE A 83 6.47 0.92 19.67
N ARG A 84 6.94 1.07 20.91
CA ARG A 84 8.26 1.67 21.20
C ARG A 84 9.44 0.91 20.62
N LYS A 85 9.28 -0.36 20.34
CA LYS A 85 10.31 -1.21 19.74
C LYS A 85 10.35 -1.13 18.23
N THR A 86 9.29 -0.59 17.58
CA THR A 86 9.25 -0.45 16.13
C THR A 86 10.07 0.75 15.70
N LYS A 87 10.84 0.59 14.63
CA LYS A 87 11.69 1.62 14.03
C LYS A 87 11.33 1.72 12.54
N ALA A 88 10.23 2.40 12.29
CA ALA A 88 9.72 2.58 10.93
C ALA A 88 10.63 3.52 10.13
N GLY A 89 10.80 3.21 8.84
CA GLY A 89 11.56 4.03 7.91
C GLY A 89 10.83 5.29 7.42
N ASN A 90 9.65 5.56 7.93
CA ASN A 90 8.82 6.68 7.53
C ASN A 90 8.87 7.79 8.56
N ASP A 91 9.10 9.02 8.12
CA ASP A 91 9.16 10.23 8.92
C ASP A 91 7.79 10.83 9.27
N ALA A 92 6.71 10.10 9.07
CA ALA A 92 5.36 10.57 9.40
C ALA A 92 5.21 10.71 10.93
N LYS A 93 5.73 11.80 11.47
CA LYS A 93 5.82 12.13 12.90
C LYS A 93 4.54 11.92 13.70
N ALA A 94 3.39 11.98 13.05
CA ALA A 94 2.08 11.76 13.69
C ALA A 94 1.68 10.28 13.80
N LEU A 95 2.32 9.39 13.05
CA LEU A 95 1.93 7.98 12.91
C LEU A 95 2.99 7.02 13.48
N SER A 96 4.28 7.30 13.27
CA SER A 96 5.39 6.51 13.79
C SER A 96 5.79 6.95 15.20
N ASN A 97 6.55 6.12 15.90
CA ASN A 97 7.07 6.44 17.24
C ASN A 97 8.35 7.29 17.23
N GLY A 98 8.87 7.65 16.05
CA GLY A 98 10.08 8.45 15.88
C GLY A 98 10.65 8.37 14.48
N VAL A 99 11.76 9.09 14.27
CA VAL A 99 12.55 9.06 13.03
C VAL A 99 13.86 8.35 13.34
N TYR A 100 14.15 7.32 12.58
CA TYR A 100 15.32 6.47 12.77
C TYR A 100 16.21 6.49 11.52
N PRO A 101 17.54 6.41 11.68
CA PRO A 101 18.43 6.19 10.56
C PRO A 101 18.15 4.82 9.92
N GLU A 102 18.37 4.71 8.62
CA GLU A 102 18.03 3.52 7.85
C GLU A 102 18.61 2.22 8.39
N LYS A 103 19.85 2.27 8.89
CA LYS A 103 20.52 1.10 9.52
C LYS A 103 19.76 0.53 10.72
N ASP A 104 18.92 1.32 11.37
CA ASP A 104 18.18 0.93 12.56
C ASP A 104 16.73 0.51 12.25
N TRP A 105 16.27 0.65 11.00
CA TRP A 105 14.91 0.24 10.62
C TRP A 105 14.72 -1.26 10.83
N ASN A 106 13.59 -1.61 11.42
CA ASN A 106 13.28 -2.99 11.76
C ASN A 106 11.90 -3.45 11.23
N ASP A 107 11.44 -2.84 10.16
CA ASP A 107 10.23 -3.30 9.48
C ASP A 107 10.45 -4.73 8.95
N PRO A 108 9.63 -5.73 9.34
CA PRO A 108 9.81 -7.12 8.93
C PRO A 108 9.86 -7.34 7.42
N ILE A 109 9.14 -6.53 6.65
CA ILE A 109 9.15 -6.66 5.18
C ILE A 109 10.53 -6.40 4.55
N ARG A 110 11.44 -5.72 5.24
CA ARG A 110 12.82 -5.53 4.77
C ARG A 110 13.60 -6.84 4.67
N TRP A 111 13.16 -7.84 5.40
CA TRP A 111 13.76 -9.17 5.45
C TRP A 111 12.98 -10.18 4.61
N CYS A 112 12.09 -9.68 3.72
CA CYS A 112 11.18 -10.49 2.92
C CYS A 112 10.16 -11.28 3.75
N ASP A 113 9.93 -10.92 5.00
CA ASP A 113 8.80 -11.46 5.73
C ASP A 113 7.48 -11.07 5.04
N PRO A 114 6.48 -11.93 5.08
CA PRO A 114 5.18 -11.60 4.54
C PRO A 114 4.63 -10.29 5.13
N THR A 115 4.03 -9.48 4.29
CA THR A 115 3.51 -8.15 4.69
C THR A 115 2.49 -8.24 5.82
N GLY A 116 1.81 -9.38 5.93
CA GLY A 116 0.74 -9.60 6.90
C GLY A 116 -0.56 -8.88 6.52
N PHE A 117 -1.60 -9.19 7.29
CA PHE A 117 -2.93 -8.62 7.09
C PHE A 117 -3.29 -7.72 8.29
N PRO A 118 -3.91 -6.57 8.08
CA PRO A 118 -4.47 -6.06 6.83
C PRO A 118 -3.51 -5.17 6.01
N ARG A 119 -2.25 -5.01 6.41
CA ARG A 119 -1.27 -4.13 5.76
C ARG A 119 -1.12 -4.37 4.26
N ILE A 120 -1.23 -5.61 3.81
CA ILE A 120 -1.11 -5.97 2.39
C ILE A 120 -2.14 -5.26 1.50
N LEU A 121 -3.29 -4.86 2.04
CA LEU A 121 -4.34 -4.13 1.32
C LEU A 121 -3.94 -2.72 0.90
N TRP A 122 -3.00 -2.10 1.61
CA TRP A 122 -2.57 -0.70 1.39
C TRP A 122 -1.07 -0.50 1.40
N ASN A 123 -0.31 -1.57 1.28
CA ASN A 123 1.13 -1.44 1.13
C ASN A 123 1.43 -0.50 -0.05
N PRO A 124 2.40 0.45 0.09
CA PRO A 124 2.54 1.56 -0.85
C PRO A 124 2.89 1.13 -2.28
N THR A 125 3.49 -0.03 -2.45
CA THR A 125 3.85 -0.58 -3.77
C THR A 125 4.07 -2.08 -3.68
N PRO A 126 3.50 -2.85 -4.56
CA PRO A 126 2.29 -2.62 -5.33
C PRO A 126 1.04 -2.92 -4.50
N ALA A 127 -0.05 -2.20 -4.71
CA ALA A 127 -1.24 -2.24 -3.85
C ALA A 127 -2.49 -2.84 -4.54
N GLY A 128 -2.30 -3.62 -5.59
CA GLY A 128 -3.41 -4.24 -6.31
C GLY A 128 -3.89 -5.54 -5.67
N MET A 129 -5.18 -5.78 -5.74
CA MET A 129 -5.80 -7.06 -5.34
C MET A 129 -6.72 -7.59 -6.44
N ARG A 130 -6.96 -8.89 -6.43
CA ARG A 130 -7.88 -9.56 -7.33
C ARG A 130 -8.75 -10.53 -6.56
N PHE A 131 -10.04 -10.53 -6.84
CA PHE A 131 -10.95 -11.55 -6.36
C PHE A 131 -11.23 -12.59 -7.45
N ALA A 132 -11.28 -13.86 -7.06
CA ALA A 132 -11.85 -14.94 -7.83
C ALA A 132 -12.86 -15.66 -6.93
N GLN A 133 -14.08 -15.80 -7.44
CA GLN A 133 -15.19 -16.38 -6.68
C GLN A 133 -15.44 -17.81 -7.15
N ALA A 134 -15.47 -18.75 -6.21
CA ALA A 134 -15.91 -20.13 -6.40
C ALA A 134 -17.26 -20.35 -5.66
N SER A 135 -17.75 -21.58 -5.64
CA SER A 135 -19.05 -21.90 -5.04
C SER A 135 -19.06 -21.78 -3.51
N ASP A 136 -17.93 -22.03 -2.87
CA ASP A 136 -17.77 -22.17 -1.42
C ASP A 136 -16.67 -21.30 -0.83
N GLU A 137 -15.96 -20.54 -1.69
CA GLU A 137 -14.90 -19.63 -1.27
C GLU A 137 -14.76 -18.43 -2.22
N VAL A 138 -14.16 -17.38 -1.70
CA VAL A 138 -13.63 -16.26 -2.45
C VAL A 138 -12.12 -16.23 -2.23
N ILE A 139 -11.33 -16.37 -3.29
CA ILE A 139 -9.87 -16.26 -3.23
C ILE A 139 -9.51 -14.79 -3.46
N GLN A 140 -8.80 -14.21 -2.52
CA GLN A 140 -8.27 -12.86 -2.65
C GLN A 140 -6.76 -12.92 -2.90
N PHE A 141 -6.36 -12.55 -4.11
CA PHE A 141 -4.97 -12.43 -4.51
C PHE A 141 -4.46 -11.02 -4.29
N PHE A 142 -3.21 -10.90 -3.90
CA PHE A 142 -2.50 -9.64 -3.75
C PHE A 142 -1.32 -9.57 -4.70
N GLN A 143 -1.09 -8.40 -5.28
CA GLN A 143 0.06 -8.18 -6.15
C GLN A 143 1.37 -8.31 -5.38
N ASN A 144 1.42 -7.79 -4.15
CA ASN A 144 2.60 -7.87 -3.28
C ASN A 144 2.94 -9.33 -2.98
N ASN A 145 4.16 -9.73 -3.31
CA ASN A 145 4.68 -11.09 -3.15
C ASN A 145 3.81 -12.19 -3.80
N ARG A 146 2.88 -11.84 -4.68
CA ARG A 146 1.89 -12.77 -5.24
C ARG A 146 1.19 -13.60 -4.18
N ALA A 147 0.96 -13.02 -3.02
CA ALA A 147 0.28 -13.67 -1.92
C ALA A 147 -1.22 -13.82 -2.18
N TRP A 148 -1.86 -14.74 -1.48
CA TRP A 148 -3.31 -14.90 -1.50
C TRP A 148 -3.81 -15.38 -0.15
N ARG A 149 -5.11 -15.27 0.05
CA ARG A 149 -5.84 -15.90 1.16
C ARG A 149 -7.19 -16.43 0.68
N ASP A 150 -7.65 -17.46 1.34
CA ASP A 150 -8.97 -18.05 1.15
C ASP A 150 -9.97 -17.41 2.12
N ILE A 151 -11.12 -16.99 1.59
CA ILE A 151 -12.25 -16.48 2.36
C ILE A 151 -13.39 -17.47 2.16
N TRP A 152 -13.63 -18.32 3.13
CA TRP A 152 -14.63 -19.38 3.03
C TRP A 152 -16.05 -18.83 3.14
N THR A 153 -16.93 -19.24 2.23
CA THR A 153 -18.31 -18.78 2.15
C THR A 153 -19.34 -19.93 2.32
N ASP A 154 -18.87 -21.10 2.73
CA ASP A 154 -19.67 -22.30 2.96
C ASP A 154 -20.42 -22.34 4.31
N GLY A 155 -20.37 -21.25 5.07
CA GLY A 155 -21.03 -21.14 6.37
C GLY A 155 -20.23 -21.70 7.55
N ARG A 156 -18.98 -22.15 7.32
CA ARG A 156 -18.10 -22.53 8.43
C ARG A 156 -17.82 -21.35 9.35
N LYS A 157 -17.44 -21.66 10.59
CA LYS A 157 -17.01 -20.67 11.57
C LYS A 157 -15.50 -20.49 11.50
N LEU A 158 -15.03 -19.31 11.94
CA LEU A 158 -13.62 -19.10 12.23
C LEU A 158 -13.13 -20.13 13.26
N PRO A 159 -11.86 -20.55 13.17
CA PRO A 159 -11.28 -21.40 14.20
C PRO A 159 -11.21 -20.66 15.53
N ASN A 160 -11.06 -21.43 16.62
CA ASN A 160 -10.81 -20.86 17.94
C ASN A 160 -9.37 -20.30 18.05
N GLU A 161 -9.07 -19.65 19.15
CA GLU A 161 -7.77 -19.04 19.44
C GLU A 161 -6.61 -20.04 19.53
N ASP A 162 -6.89 -21.33 19.77
CA ASP A 162 -5.84 -22.37 19.84
C ASP A 162 -5.35 -22.83 18.46
N ALA A 163 -5.97 -22.38 17.36
CA ALA A 163 -5.53 -22.74 16.03
C ALA A 163 -4.20 -22.07 15.70
N GLU A 164 -3.44 -22.71 14.80
CA GLU A 164 -2.18 -22.19 14.30
C GLU A 164 -2.34 -20.76 13.75
N SER A 165 -1.49 -19.83 14.18
CA SER A 165 -1.44 -18.47 13.66
C SER A 165 -0.90 -18.43 12.24
N ARG A 166 -1.45 -17.55 11.40
CA ARG A 166 -1.09 -17.38 9.99
C ARG A 166 -0.78 -15.91 9.67
N TRP A 167 0.08 -15.68 8.70
CA TRP A 167 0.42 -14.34 8.23
C TRP A 167 -0.81 -13.53 7.75
N TYR A 168 -1.78 -14.20 7.15
CA TYR A 168 -3.01 -13.59 6.63
C TYR A 168 -4.26 -14.05 7.38
N GLY A 169 -4.09 -14.77 8.51
CA GLY A 169 -5.16 -15.29 9.33
C GLY A 169 -6.04 -16.35 8.65
N TYR A 170 -7.14 -16.67 9.28
CA TYR A 170 -8.27 -17.41 8.70
C TYR A 170 -9.38 -16.43 8.40
N ALA A 171 -10.11 -16.65 7.32
CA ALA A 171 -11.18 -15.76 6.94
C ALA A 171 -12.46 -16.52 6.55
N VAL A 172 -13.60 -16.00 6.99
CA VAL A 172 -14.94 -16.45 6.57
C VAL A 172 -15.72 -15.25 6.08
N GLY A 173 -16.49 -15.44 5.01
CA GLY A 173 -17.26 -14.39 4.37
C GLY A 173 -18.73 -14.76 4.20
N HIS A 174 -19.60 -13.76 4.19
CA HIS A 174 -21.01 -13.89 3.88
C HIS A 174 -21.55 -12.59 3.28
N TRP A 175 -22.70 -12.68 2.64
CA TRP A 175 -23.37 -11.52 2.06
C TRP A 175 -24.43 -10.95 2.99
N GLU A 176 -24.39 -9.63 3.21
CA GLU A 176 -25.43 -8.84 3.85
C GLU A 176 -25.99 -7.85 2.82
N GLY A 177 -27.07 -8.24 2.14
CA GLY A 177 -27.55 -7.49 0.97
C GLY A 177 -26.42 -7.39 -0.07
N ASP A 178 -26.08 -6.17 -0.52
CA ASP A 178 -25.01 -5.92 -1.50
C ASP A 178 -23.63 -5.75 -0.85
N THR A 179 -23.46 -6.14 0.41
CA THR A 179 -22.19 -6.01 1.12
C THR A 179 -21.61 -7.37 1.43
N PHE A 180 -20.41 -7.65 0.95
CA PHE A 180 -19.63 -8.82 1.32
C PHE A 180 -18.90 -8.54 2.62
N VAL A 181 -19.25 -9.26 3.68
CA VAL A 181 -18.66 -9.12 5.01
C VAL A 181 -17.68 -10.25 5.24
N VAL A 182 -16.46 -9.92 5.64
CA VAL A 182 -15.40 -10.87 5.94
C VAL A 182 -14.95 -10.70 7.36
N ASN A 183 -14.91 -11.78 8.12
CA ASN A 183 -14.35 -11.81 9.47
C ASN A 183 -13.10 -12.70 9.47
N SER A 184 -12.05 -12.23 10.15
CA SER A 184 -10.75 -12.91 10.19
C SER A 184 -10.15 -12.89 11.59
N ASN A 185 -9.39 -13.96 11.93
CA ASN A 185 -8.68 -14.11 13.20
C ASN A 185 -7.38 -14.93 13.06
N ASN A 186 -6.72 -15.23 14.18
CA ASN A 186 -5.50 -16.05 14.29
C ASN A 186 -4.36 -15.55 13.39
N PHE A 187 -4.05 -14.26 13.52
CA PHE A 187 -2.91 -13.65 12.85
C PHE A 187 -1.62 -13.86 13.66
N THR A 188 -0.49 -14.10 12.98
CA THR A 188 0.82 -13.99 13.63
C THR A 188 1.10 -12.55 14.05
N ASP A 189 1.64 -12.32 15.23
CA ASP A 189 1.85 -10.99 15.82
C ASP A 189 3.20 -10.35 15.42
N THR A 190 3.91 -10.94 14.46
CA THR A 190 5.22 -10.49 14.01
C THR A 190 5.17 -9.42 12.92
N THR A 191 3.97 -9.12 12.39
CA THR A 191 3.78 -8.11 11.35
C THR A 191 3.33 -6.76 11.92
N TRP A 192 3.33 -5.74 11.08
CA TRP A 192 2.79 -4.43 11.41
C TRP A 192 1.48 -4.17 10.66
N LEU A 193 0.59 -3.37 11.23
CA LEU A 193 -0.66 -2.98 10.59
C LEU A 193 -0.47 -1.96 9.46
N ASP A 194 0.66 -1.26 9.46
CA ASP A 194 1.00 -0.22 8.50
C ASP A 194 2.52 -0.03 8.37
N GLN A 195 2.94 0.86 7.50
CA GLN A 195 4.36 1.20 7.31
C GLN A 195 4.94 2.10 8.42
N TYR A 196 4.17 2.43 9.44
CA TYR A 196 4.56 3.34 10.53
C TYR A 196 4.86 2.59 11.82
N GLY A 197 4.79 1.26 11.79
CA GLY A 197 5.13 0.41 12.92
C GLY A 197 3.97 0.19 13.89
N SER A 198 2.72 0.40 13.49
CA SER A 198 1.57 0.10 14.34
C SER A 198 1.52 -1.40 14.62
N PRO A 199 1.70 -1.84 15.90
CA PRO A 199 1.75 -3.25 16.24
C PRO A 199 0.35 -3.86 16.32
N HIS A 200 0.32 -5.17 16.42
CA HIS A 200 -0.86 -5.94 16.84
C HIS A 200 -0.45 -7.16 17.66
N SER A 201 -1.44 -7.87 18.19
CA SER A 201 -1.27 -9.14 18.88
C SER A 201 -1.90 -10.28 18.08
N ASP A 202 -1.71 -11.51 18.56
CA ASP A 202 -2.41 -12.71 18.06
C ASP A 202 -3.90 -12.73 18.40
N GLN A 203 -4.35 -11.88 19.36
CA GLN A 203 -5.75 -11.69 19.71
C GLN A 203 -6.51 -10.78 18.74
N MET A 204 -5.82 -10.28 17.72
CA MET A 204 -6.41 -9.40 16.72
C MET A 204 -7.50 -10.11 15.92
N THR A 205 -8.64 -9.42 15.77
CA THR A 205 -9.68 -9.78 14.81
C THR A 205 -9.92 -8.64 13.85
N VAL A 206 -10.31 -8.98 12.62
CA VAL A 206 -10.57 -8.00 11.56
C VAL A 206 -11.94 -8.27 10.95
N GLU A 207 -12.74 -7.21 10.83
CA GLU A 207 -13.96 -7.20 10.03
C GLU A 207 -13.75 -6.32 8.80
N GLU A 208 -14.02 -6.84 7.63
CA GLU A 208 -13.98 -6.12 6.35
C GLU A 208 -15.37 -6.12 5.72
N ARG A 209 -15.75 -5.00 5.14
CA ARG A 209 -17.05 -4.82 4.48
C ARG A 209 -16.82 -4.26 3.08
N TYR A 210 -16.95 -5.11 2.09
CA TYR A 210 -16.78 -4.76 0.67
C TYR A 210 -18.13 -4.49 0.02
N ARG A 211 -18.25 -3.39 -0.72
CA ARG A 211 -19.45 -3.06 -1.48
C ARG A 211 -19.08 -2.57 -2.86
N ARG A 212 -19.47 -3.30 -3.89
CA ARG A 212 -19.36 -2.83 -5.26
C ARG A 212 -20.49 -1.85 -5.54
N VAL A 213 -20.14 -0.58 -5.74
CA VAL A 213 -21.12 0.53 -5.87
C VAL A 213 -21.25 1.02 -7.31
N ALA A 214 -20.40 0.56 -8.23
CA ALA A 214 -20.46 0.76 -9.66
C ALA A 214 -19.65 -0.33 -10.38
N TYR A 215 -19.80 -0.41 -11.70
CA TYR A 215 -19.03 -1.37 -12.52
C TYR A 215 -17.53 -1.34 -12.18
N ASP A 216 -16.96 -0.14 -12.04
CA ASP A 216 -15.53 0.08 -11.86
C ASP A 216 -15.15 0.59 -10.46
N ARG A 217 -16.04 0.44 -9.47
CA ARG A 217 -15.82 0.98 -8.13
C ARG A 217 -16.23 0.01 -7.03
N LEU A 218 -15.24 -0.37 -6.22
CA LEU A 218 -15.41 -1.15 -5.01
C LEU A 218 -15.04 -0.28 -3.81
N GLU A 219 -15.91 -0.21 -2.82
CA GLU A 219 -15.66 0.45 -1.53
C GLU A 219 -15.40 -0.59 -0.46
N MET A 220 -14.51 -0.29 0.47
CA MET A 220 -14.20 -1.16 1.60
C MET A 220 -14.05 -0.34 2.87
N VAL A 221 -14.63 -0.81 3.95
CA VAL A 221 -14.37 -0.36 5.33
C VAL A 221 -13.81 -1.54 6.09
N LEU A 222 -12.83 -1.28 6.94
CA LEU A 222 -12.18 -2.30 7.74
C LEU A 222 -12.11 -1.85 9.19
N ASN A 223 -12.44 -2.74 10.11
CA ASN A 223 -12.35 -2.54 11.55
C ASN A 223 -11.39 -3.56 12.15
N ILE A 224 -10.51 -3.11 13.04
CA ILE A 224 -9.59 -3.97 13.79
C ILE A 224 -10.01 -3.93 15.27
N THR A 225 -10.16 -5.08 15.88
CA THR A 225 -10.33 -5.23 17.32
C THR A 225 -9.16 -6.07 17.84
N ASP A 226 -8.38 -5.48 18.71
CA ASP A 226 -7.22 -6.12 19.36
C ASP A 226 -7.10 -5.58 20.78
N PRO A 227 -7.77 -6.22 21.74
CA PRO A 227 -7.87 -5.71 23.11
C PRO A 227 -6.54 -5.73 23.85
N THR A 228 -5.58 -6.55 23.41
CA THR A 228 -4.22 -6.58 23.96
C THR A 228 -3.43 -5.35 23.56
N THR A 229 -3.66 -4.83 22.35
CA THR A 229 -2.87 -3.72 21.80
C THR A 229 -3.60 -2.37 21.87
N TYR A 230 -4.93 -2.35 21.70
CA TYR A 230 -5.72 -1.12 21.61
C TYR A 230 -6.90 -1.10 22.58
N ALA A 231 -7.15 0.06 23.18
CA ALA A 231 -8.25 0.26 24.14
C ALA A 231 -9.65 0.27 23.51
N GLY A 232 -9.77 0.07 22.21
CA GLY A 232 -11.03 0.03 21.47
C GLY A 232 -10.85 -0.42 20.04
N THR A 233 -11.96 -0.61 19.33
CA THR A 233 -11.94 -0.97 17.91
C THR A 233 -11.38 0.16 17.06
N TRP A 234 -10.37 -0.14 16.26
CA TRP A 234 -9.79 0.78 15.29
C TRP A 234 -10.61 0.75 14.00
N LYS A 235 -11.39 1.79 13.80
CA LYS A 235 -12.22 1.95 12.59
C LYS A 235 -11.38 2.58 11.47
N GLY A 236 -11.20 1.82 10.39
CA GLY A 236 -10.48 2.29 9.21
C GLY A 236 -11.29 3.28 8.38
N ASP A 237 -10.59 4.18 7.70
CA ASP A 237 -11.21 5.04 6.69
C ASP A 237 -11.69 4.21 5.51
N LYS A 238 -12.79 4.65 4.88
CA LYS A 238 -13.29 4.01 3.67
C LYS A 238 -12.21 4.02 2.58
N LYS A 239 -11.86 2.84 2.08
CA LYS A 239 -10.98 2.65 0.94
C LYS A 239 -11.80 2.53 -0.33
N ILE A 240 -11.31 3.12 -1.40
CA ILE A 240 -11.94 3.06 -2.72
C ILE A 240 -10.96 2.39 -3.66
N PHE A 241 -11.43 1.32 -4.30
CA PHE A 241 -10.69 0.59 -5.32
C PHE A 241 -11.35 0.79 -6.68
N ARG A 242 -10.53 0.83 -7.72
CA ARG A 242 -11.00 0.89 -9.11
C ARG A 242 -10.69 -0.40 -9.83
N LEU A 243 -11.65 -0.84 -10.62
CA LEU A 243 -11.44 -1.95 -11.54
C LEU A 243 -10.45 -1.52 -12.64
N VAL A 244 -9.43 -2.34 -12.85
CA VAL A 244 -8.42 -2.14 -13.89
C VAL A 244 -8.52 -3.31 -14.89
N GLU A 245 -8.99 -3.02 -16.08
CA GLU A 245 -9.20 -4.05 -17.12
C GLU A 245 -7.87 -4.62 -17.66
N LYS A 246 -6.80 -3.81 -17.60
CA LYS A 246 -5.44 -4.19 -18.05
C LYS A 246 -4.41 -3.75 -17.01
N PRO A 247 -4.16 -4.56 -15.99
CA PRO A 247 -3.34 -4.16 -14.85
C PRO A 247 -1.85 -4.00 -15.14
N THR A 248 -1.33 -4.54 -16.23
CA THR A 248 0.08 -4.39 -16.58
C THR A 248 0.32 -3.30 -17.62
N ARG A 249 1.48 -2.64 -17.56
CA ARG A 249 1.91 -1.68 -18.59
C ARG A 249 2.05 -2.32 -19.97
N SER A 250 2.38 -3.62 -20.02
CA SER A 250 2.42 -4.41 -21.25
C SER A 250 1.03 -4.69 -21.84
N GLY A 251 -0.04 -4.48 -21.06
CA GLY A 251 -1.41 -4.81 -21.44
C GLY A 251 -1.69 -6.32 -21.46
N PHE A 252 -0.78 -7.15 -20.89
CA PHE A 252 -0.95 -8.60 -20.82
C PHE A 252 -2.11 -9.00 -19.90
N GLY A 253 -2.41 -8.19 -18.87
CA GLY A 253 -3.60 -8.34 -18.06
C GLY A 253 -3.44 -9.19 -16.79
N ASP A 254 -2.22 -9.61 -16.47
CA ASP A 254 -1.91 -10.28 -15.21
C ASP A 254 -1.34 -9.31 -14.17
N PHE A 255 -1.07 -9.80 -12.96
CA PHE A 255 -0.28 -9.05 -11.98
C PHE A 255 1.16 -8.89 -12.46
N PRO A 256 1.75 -7.69 -12.36
CA PRO A 256 3.20 -7.56 -12.42
C PRO A 256 3.85 -8.48 -11.40
N GLU A 257 4.99 -9.04 -11.76
CA GLU A 257 5.77 -9.82 -10.83
C GLU A 257 6.39 -8.89 -9.78
N ASP A 258 6.12 -9.19 -8.51
CA ASP A 258 6.64 -8.46 -7.36
C ASP A 258 6.89 -9.47 -6.25
N ILE A 259 8.10 -10.00 -6.23
CA ILE A 259 8.51 -11.04 -5.29
C ILE A 259 9.74 -10.53 -4.57
N CYS A 260 9.66 -10.47 -3.25
CA CYS A 260 10.83 -10.16 -2.44
C CYS A 260 11.82 -11.33 -2.49
N VAL A 261 13.07 -11.03 -2.82
CA VAL A 261 14.16 -12.01 -2.87
C VAL A 261 15.23 -11.62 -1.87
N TRP A 262 15.33 -12.35 -0.79
CA TRP A 262 16.26 -12.05 0.31
C TRP A 262 17.70 -11.89 -0.13
N SER A 263 18.18 -12.71 -1.04
CA SER A 263 19.56 -12.63 -1.55
C SER A 263 19.85 -11.32 -2.28
N GLU A 264 18.84 -10.67 -2.85
CA GLU A 264 18.97 -9.39 -3.51
C GLU A 264 18.82 -8.23 -2.52
N THR A 265 17.83 -8.30 -1.65
CA THR A 265 17.64 -7.33 -0.56
C THR A 265 18.90 -7.21 0.31
N LYS A 266 19.57 -8.33 0.59
CA LYS A 266 20.82 -8.33 1.38
C LYS A 266 21.96 -7.58 0.68
N ARG A 267 22.03 -7.56 -0.64
CA ARG A 267 23.04 -6.79 -1.38
C ARG A 267 22.84 -5.30 -1.21
N GLU A 268 21.58 -4.82 -1.30
CA GLU A 268 21.25 -3.39 -1.18
C GLU A 268 21.48 -2.84 0.23
N ILE A 269 21.40 -3.68 1.27
CA ILE A 269 21.56 -3.25 2.68
C ILE A 269 23.03 -3.17 3.08
N HIS A 270 23.94 -3.85 2.37
CA HIS A 270 25.37 -3.99 2.75
C HIS A 270 26.33 -3.29 1.78
N GLU A 271 25.84 -2.63 0.72
CA GLU A 271 26.59 -1.70 -0.12
C GLU A 271 26.36 -0.24 0.34
#